data_55d61965f89f6ed37b84222ed1aa5352
#
_entry.id   55d61965f89f6ed37b84222ed1aa5352
#
_cell.length_a   1.000
_cell.length_b   1.000
_cell.length_c   1.000
_cell.angle_alpha   90.00
_cell.angle_beta   90.00
_cell.angle_gamma   90.00
#
_symmetry.space_group_name_H-M   'P 1'
#
loop_
_entity.id
_entity.type
_entity.pdbx_description
1 polymer ?
#
loop_
_entity_poly.entity_id
_entity_poly.type
_entity_poly.pdbx_seq_one_letter_code
_entity_poly.pdbx_strand_id
1 'polypeptide(L)'
;LLHVPFTIVDATVLTEAGYVGEDIESILTRLLQVADYNVPEAERGIVFIDEIDKIARKGDNPSITRDVSGEGVQQGLLKLLEGSVVNVPPQGGRKHPDQKMIPVNTKNILFICGGAFDGIEKKIAQRLNTHVVGYNAVRNTATIDKKNLMQYIAPQDLKSFGLIPEIIGRLPVLTYLNPLDRN
;
A
#
# COMPACT_ATOMS: atom_id res chain seq x y z
N LEU A 1 -17.57 4.28 -18.17
CA LEU A 1 -16.19 4.72 -17.91
C LEU A 1 -16.26 5.84 -16.88
N LEU A 2 -15.51 5.68 -15.79
CA LEU A 2 -15.35 6.70 -14.77
C LEU A 2 -14.46 7.82 -15.35
N HIS A 3 -14.98 9.04 -15.45
CA HIS A 3 -14.20 10.21 -15.85
C HIS A 3 -13.64 10.88 -14.59
N VAL A 4 -12.62 10.22 -13.96
CA VAL A 4 -11.94 10.74 -12.79
C VAL A 4 -10.43 10.71 -13.04
N PRO A 5 -9.65 11.65 -12.47
CA PRO A 5 -8.18 11.59 -12.53
C PRO A 5 -7.67 10.27 -11.95
N PHE A 6 -6.74 9.64 -12.68
CA PHE A 6 -6.15 8.37 -12.28
C PHE A 6 -4.64 8.42 -12.45
N THR A 7 -3.90 7.98 -11.44
CA THR A 7 -2.45 7.86 -11.52
C THR A 7 -1.95 6.55 -10.94
N ILE A 8 -0.84 6.06 -11.49
CA ILE A 8 -0.12 4.88 -10.99
C ILE A 8 1.23 5.33 -10.49
N VAL A 9 1.62 4.82 -9.32
CA VAL A 9 2.91 5.09 -8.69
C VAL A 9 3.50 3.77 -8.23
N ASP A 10 4.79 3.58 -8.49
CA ASP A 10 5.57 2.46 -7.97
C ASP A 10 6.07 2.80 -6.56
N ALA A 11 5.77 1.95 -5.58
CA ALA A 11 6.19 2.18 -4.19
C ALA A 11 7.71 2.13 -4.00
N THR A 12 8.44 1.49 -4.91
CA THR A 12 9.91 1.33 -4.80
C THR A 12 10.69 2.62 -5.06
N VAL A 13 10.09 3.58 -5.78
CA VAL A 13 10.72 4.88 -6.05
C VAL A 13 10.51 5.88 -4.91
N LEU A 14 9.59 5.57 -4.00
CA LEU A 14 9.25 6.43 -2.86
C LEU A 14 10.29 6.34 -1.76
N THR A 15 10.59 7.48 -1.15
CA THR A 15 11.49 7.57 0.00
C THR A 15 10.90 8.46 1.09
N GLU A 16 11.42 8.31 2.30
CA GLU A 16 11.12 9.25 3.38
C GLU A 16 11.63 10.65 3.03
N ALA A 17 10.86 11.68 3.39
CA ALA A 17 11.17 13.08 3.10
C ALA A 17 12.60 13.46 3.54
N GLY A 18 13.36 14.04 2.61
CA GLY A 18 14.76 14.47 2.83
C GLY A 18 15.82 13.47 2.38
N TYR A 19 15.45 12.32 1.87
CA TYR A 19 16.37 11.34 1.29
C TYR A 19 16.35 11.36 -0.26
N VAL A 20 17.27 10.62 -0.87
CA VAL A 20 17.35 10.52 -2.33
C VAL A 20 16.24 9.61 -2.83
N GLY A 21 15.33 10.16 -3.63
CA GLY A 21 14.15 9.48 -4.18
C GLY A 21 12.98 10.44 -4.32
N GLU A 22 11.80 9.91 -4.63
CA GLU A 22 10.59 10.72 -4.71
C GLU A 22 9.92 10.83 -3.35
N ASP A 23 9.62 12.05 -2.93
CA ASP A 23 8.81 12.29 -1.72
C ASP A 23 7.40 11.73 -1.89
N ILE A 24 6.79 11.26 -0.82
CA ILE A 24 5.44 10.66 -0.85
C ILE A 24 4.40 11.64 -1.36
N GLU A 25 4.57 12.95 -1.12
CA GLU A 25 3.69 13.99 -1.67
C GLU A 25 3.74 14.07 -3.20
N SER A 26 4.77 13.51 -3.87
CA SER A 26 4.86 13.43 -5.34
C SER A 26 3.70 12.65 -5.96
N ILE A 27 3.13 11.71 -5.22
CA ILE A 27 1.91 10.97 -5.60
C ILE A 27 0.77 11.94 -5.92
N LEU A 28 0.54 12.90 -5.03
CA LEU A 28 -0.50 13.92 -5.20
C LEU A 28 -0.14 14.94 -6.29
N THR A 29 1.15 15.24 -6.47
CA THR A 29 1.60 16.09 -7.59
C THR A 29 1.24 15.46 -8.92
N ARG A 30 1.48 14.15 -9.09
CA ARG A 30 1.10 13.41 -10.32
C ARG A 30 -0.42 13.40 -10.52
N LEU A 31 -1.19 13.20 -9.45
CA LEU A 31 -2.66 13.23 -9.53
C LEU A 31 -3.17 14.62 -9.93
N LEU A 32 -2.59 15.70 -9.37
CA LEU A 32 -2.90 17.08 -9.75
C LEU A 32 -2.57 17.35 -11.23
N GLN A 33 -1.43 16.87 -11.73
CA GLN A 33 -1.05 17.01 -13.15
C GLN A 33 -2.06 16.35 -14.07
N VAL A 34 -2.53 15.13 -13.74
CA VAL A 34 -3.57 14.43 -14.51
C VAL A 34 -4.91 15.16 -14.47
N ALA A 35 -5.18 15.89 -13.39
CA ALA A 35 -6.38 16.71 -13.22
C ALA A 35 -6.23 18.14 -13.76
N ASP A 36 -5.20 18.44 -14.56
CA ASP A 36 -4.87 19.79 -15.05
C ASP A 36 -4.86 20.83 -13.92
N TYR A 37 -4.36 20.46 -12.74
CA TYR A 37 -4.33 21.24 -11.49
C TYR A 37 -5.72 21.65 -10.97
N ASN A 38 -6.78 21.00 -11.42
CA ASN A 38 -8.11 21.15 -10.85
C ASN A 38 -8.20 20.38 -9.52
N VAL A 39 -7.98 21.08 -8.41
CA VAL A 39 -7.95 20.49 -7.06
C VAL A 39 -9.24 19.73 -6.71
N PRO A 40 -10.45 20.27 -6.92
CA PRO A 40 -11.71 19.54 -6.67
C PRO A 40 -11.85 18.22 -7.43
N GLU A 41 -11.29 18.12 -8.63
CA GLU A 41 -11.27 16.88 -9.40
C GLU A 41 -10.21 15.92 -8.88
N ALA A 42 -9.00 16.39 -8.60
CA ALA A 42 -7.93 15.59 -8.01
C ALA A 42 -8.35 14.95 -6.69
N GLU A 43 -9.07 15.68 -5.84
CA GLU A 43 -9.60 15.20 -4.55
C GLU A 43 -10.64 14.07 -4.67
N ARG A 44 -11.11 13.75 -5.87
CA ARG A 44 -12.01 12.62 -6.19
C ARG A 44 -11.35 11.59 -7.10
N GLY A 45 -10.04 11.72 -7.28
CA GLY A 45 -9.26 10.84 -8.14
C GLY A 45 -8.99 9.47 -7.53
N ILE A 46 -8.28 8.67 -8.31
CA ILE A 46 -7.85 7.34 -7.94
C ILE A 46 -6.32 7.27 -8.03
N VAL A 47 -5.69 6.76 -6.99
CA VAL A 47 -4.26 6.48 -6.93
C VAL A 47 -4.05 4.98 -6.82
N PHE A 48 -3.33 4.39 -7.78
CA PHE A 48 -2.87 3.02 -7.69
C PHE A 48 -1.40 3.01 -7.27
N ILE A 49 -1.11 2.39 -6.12
CA ILE A 49 0.25 2.22 -5.61
C ILE A 49 0.66 0.78 -5.90
N ASP A 50 1.56 0.61 -6.86
CA ASP A 50 2.09 -0.70 -7.24
C ASP A 50 3.30 -1.09 -6.40
N GLU A 51 3.62 -2.38 -6.38
CA GLU A 51 4.76 -2.97 -5.67
C GLU A 51 4.81 -2.65 -4.17
N ILE A 52 3.64 -2.53 -3.50
CA ILE A 52 3.55 -2.24 -2.07
C ILE A 52 4.27 -3.28 -1.20
N ASP A 53 4.40 -4.51 -1.69
CA ASP A 53 5.15 -5.58 -1.01
C ASP A 53 6.65 -5.32 -0.92
N LYS A 54 7.20 -4.47 -1.79
CA LYS A 54 8.64 -4.17 -1.81
C LYS A 54 9.07 -3.22 -0.70
N ILE A 55 8.13 -2.42 -0.17
CA ILE A 55 8.36 -1.58 1.01
C ILE A 55 8.02 -2.29 2.32
N ALA A 56 7.64 -3.57 2.27
CA ALA A 56 7.44 -4.38 3.44
C ALA A 56 8.76 -4.59 4.21
N ARG A 57 8.69 -4.57 5.54
CA ARG A 57 9.83 -4.76 6.42
C ARG A 57 10.43 -6.15 6.24
N LYS A 58 11.69 -6.24 5.86
CA LYS A 58 12.40 -7.51 5.67
C LYS A 58 13.05 -7.94 6.98
N GLY A 59 12.38 -8.88 7.69
CA GLY A 59 12.97 -9.62 8.81
C GLY A 59 13.01 -8.92 10.17
N ASP A 60 13.22 -9.73 11.23
CA ASP A 60 13.28 -9.32 12.64
C ASP A 60 14.64 -8.74 13.08
N ASN A 61 15.49 -8.30 12.16
CA ASN A 61 16.70 -7.60 12.56
C ASN A 61 16.33 -6.17 12.97
N PRO A 62 16.37 -5.85 14.28
CA PRO A 62 16.32 -4.49 14.73
C PRO A 62 17.66 -3.83 14.38
N SER A 63 17.85 -3.54 13.10
CA SER A 63 18.97 -2.71 12.67
C SER A 63 18.77 -1.37 13.34
N ILE A 64 19.80 -0.91 14.05
CA ILE A 64 19.85 0.41 14.70
C ILE A 64 19.75 1.54 13.65
N THR A 65 19.84 1.21 12.37
CA THR A 65 19.68 2.13 11.24
C THR A 65 18.21 2.24 10.87
N ARG A 66 17.70 3.48 10.87
CA ARG A 66 16.36 3.84 10.40
C ARG A 66 16.15 3.31 8.98
N ASP A 67 15.12 2.50 8.78
CA ASP A 67 14.76 1.99 7.46
C ASP A 67 13.97 3.05 6.68
N VAL A 68 14.69 3.83 5.90
CA VAL A 68 14.14 4.95 5.13
C VAL A 68 13.45 4.52 3.83
N SER A 69 13.65 3.28 3.40
CA SER A 69 13.10 2.71 2.16
C SER A 69 11.96 1.72 2.40
N GLY A 70 11.75 1.28 3.62
CA GLY A 70 10.71 0.34 4.01
C GLY A 70 9.71 0.96 4.97
N GLU A 71 9.94 0.81 6.29
CA GLU A 71 9.00 1.32 7.30
C GLU A 71 8.80 2.83 7.23
N GLY A 72 9.85 3.61 6.92
CA GLY A 72 9.75 5.06 6.77
C GLY A 72 8.79 5.49 5.65
N VAL A 73 8.82 4.77 4.51
CA VAL A 73 7.88 5.00 3.39
C VAL A 73 6.47 4.62 3.82
N GLN A 74 6.29 3.48 4.49
CA GLN A 74 4.98 3.06 5.00
C GLN A 74 4.39 4.11 5.96
N GLN A 75 5.18 4.63 6.90
CA GLN A 75 4.74 5.69 7.82
C GLN A 75 4.37 6.99 7.07
N GLY A 76 5.11 7.33 6.03
CA GLY A 76 4.81 8.50 5.20
C GLY A 76 3.49 8.34 4.42
N LEU A 77 3.22 7.15 3.87
CA LEU A 77 1.96 6.86 3.17
C LEU A 77 0.73 7.01 4.08
N LEU A 78 0.87 6.78 5.38
CA LEU A 78 -0.24 6.96 6.32
C LEU A 78 -0.84 8.35 6.26
N LYS A 79 -0.03 9.40 6.06
CA LYS A 79 -0.52 10.78 5.95
C LYS A 79 -1.52 10.95 4.81
N LEU A 80 -1.33 10.21 3.70
CA LEU A 80 -2.25 10.23 2.57
C LEU A 80 -3.50 9.39 2.84
N LEU A 81 -3.33 8.23 3.46
CA LEU A 81 -4.40 7.27 3.74
C LEU A 81 -5.31 7.71 4.90
N GLU A 82 -4.86 8.62 5.75
CA GLU A 82 -5.64 9.14 6.88
C GLU A 82 -6.74 10.12 6.48
N GLY A 83 -6.74 10.62 5.24
CA GLY A 83 -7.73 11.58 4.78
C GLY A 83 -7.48 12.98 5.34
N SER A 84 -6.25 13.45 5.27
CA SER A 84 -5.81 14.77 5.73
C SER A 84 -5.59 15.76 4.60
N VAL A 85 -5.42 17.04 4.93
CA VAL A 85 -4.98 18.06 3.96
C VAL A 85 -3.45 18.02 3.86
N VAL A 86 -2.97 17.75 2.68
CA VAL A 86 -1.53 17.67 2.36
C VAL A 86 -1.14 18.85 1.46
N ASN A 87 -0.08 19.56 1.82
CA ASN A 87 0.45 20.66 1.02
C ASN A 87 1.41 20.11 -0.03
N VAL A 88 1.05 20.25 -1.30
CA VAL A 88 1.73 19.68 -2.45
C VAL A 88 2.46 20.78 -3.24
N PRO A 89 3.73 20.58 -3.63
CA PRO A 89 4.41 21.54 -4.51
C PRO A 89 3.76 21.51 -5.92
N PRO A 90 3.54 22.67 -6.55
CA PRO A 90 2.85 22.74 -7.86
C PRO A 90 3.65 22.13 -9.02
N GLN A 91 4.96 22.06 -8.91
CA GLN A 91 5.84 21.38 -9.86
C GLN A 91 6.65 20.35 -9.10
N GLY A 92 6.50 19.07 -9.41
CA GLY A 92 7.24 17.99 -8.74
C GLY A 92 8.74 18.33 -8.63
N GLY A 93 9.29 18.29 -7.42
CA GLY A 93 10.66 18.63 -7.16
C GLY A 93 10.90 19.06 -5.71
N ARG A 94 12.12 19.50 -5.39
CA ARG A 94 12.51 20.00 -4.07
C ARG A 94 11.65 21.19 -3.66
N LYS A 95 11.13 21.14 -2.44
CA LYS A 95 10.37 22.24 -1.83
C LYS A 95 11.25 23.49 -1.74
N HIS A 96 10.91 24.52 -2.50
CA HIS A 96 11.52 25.86 -2.34
C HIS A 96 10.76 26.64 -1.27
N PRO A 97 11.45 27.39 -0.38
CA PRO A 97 10.80 28.14 0.70
C PRO A 97 9.74 29.13 0.22
N ASP A 98 9.91 29.71 -0.96
CA ASP A 98 9.03 30.75 -1.52
C ASP A 98 7.93 30.19 -2.43
N GLN A 99 7.84 28.86 -2.58
CA GLN A 99 6.88 28.25 -3.49
C GLN A 99 5.51 28.10 -2.82
N LYS A 100 4.48 28.67 -3.44
CA LYS A 100 3.09 28.54 -2.97
C LYS A 100 2.63 27.08 -3.13
N MET A 101 2.45 26.39 -2.01
CA MET A 101 1.96 25.02 -1.95
C MET A 101 0.47 24.95 -2.26
N ILE A 102 0.04 23.86 -2.88
CA ILE A 102 -1.36 23.57 -3.17
C ILE A 102 -1.90 22.63 -2.09
N PRO A 103 -2.89 23.04 -1.27
CA PRO A 103 -3.53 22.14 -0.31
C PRO A 103 -4.45 21.16 -1.05
N VAL A 104 -4.27 19.86 -0.80
CA VAL A 104 -5.08 18.77 -1.35
C VAL A 104 -5.62 17.93 -0.20
N ASN A 105 -6.94 17.77 -0.14
CA ASN A 105 -7.61 16.93 0.85
C ASN A 105 -7.74 15.49 0.33
N THR A 106 -7.07 14.55 0.98
CA THR A 106 -7.02 13.16 0.53
C THR A 106 -8.23 12.31 0.94
N LYS A 107 -9.18 12.86 1.68
CA LYS A 107 -10.31 12.14 2.28
C LYS A 107 -11.17 11.36 1.26
N ASN A 108 -11.36 11.91 0.06
CA ASN A 108 -12.20 11.32 -0.98
C ASN A 108 -11.39 10.73 -2.15
N ILE A 109 -10.07 10.66 -2.03
CA ILE A 109 -9.21 9.97 -2.98
C ILE A 109 -9.29 8.47 -2.71
N LEU A 110 -9.54 7.68 -3.75
CA LEU A 110 -9.48 6.22 -3.65
C LEU A 110 -8.04 5.75 -3.82
N PHE A 111 -7.51 5.11 -2.79
CA PHE A 111 -6.21 4.45 -2.84
C PHE A 111 -6.38 2.95 -3.06
N ILE A 112 -5.69 2.44 -4.08
CA ILE A 112 -5.61 1.01 -4.38
C ILE A 112 -4.15 0.61 -4.29
N CYS A 113 -3.82 -0.39 -3.48
CA CYS A 113 -2.45 -0.90 -3.35
C CYS A 113 -2.36 -2.30 -3.93
N GLY A 114 -1.37 -2.53 -4.80
CA GLY A 114 -1.09 -3.82 -5.42
C GLY A 114 0.34 -4.28 -5.18
N GLY A 115 0.57 -5.59 -5.26
CA GLY A 115 1.89 -6.19 -5.18
C GLY A 115 1.82 -7.70 -5.38
N ALA A 116 2.95 -8.30 -5.74
CA ALA A 116 3.04 -9.76 -5.98
C ALA A 116 3.04 -10.55 -4.67
N PHE A 117 3.56 -10.00 -3.58
CA PHE A 117 3.67 -10.65 -2.27
C PHE A 117 4.31 -12.04 -2.33
N ASP A 118 5.40 -12.19 -3.09
CA ASP A 118 6.08 -13.46 -3.29
C ASP A 118 6.37 -14.18 -1.96
N GLY A 119 5.87 -15.41 -1.85
CA GLY A 119 6.06 -16.24 -0.67
C GLY A 119 5.06 -16.02 0.46
N ILE A 120 4.04 -15.17 0.29
CA ILE A 120 2.98 -14.96 1.30
C ILE A 120 2.17 -16.25 1.54
N GLU A 121 2.10 -17.16 0.55
CA GLU A 121 1.42 -18.45 0.67
C GLU A 121 1.99 -19.29 1.82
N LYS A 122 3.30 -19.15 2.11
CA LYS A 122 3.93 -19.83 3.25
C LYS A 122 3.37 -19.32 4.59
N LYS A 123 3.11 -18.00 4.68
CA LYS A 123 2.52 -17.38 5.87
C LYS A 123 1.07 -17.81 6.05
N ILE A 124 0.30 -17.82 4.95
CA ILE A 124 -1.09 -18.32 4.94
C ILE A 124 -1.13 -19.79 5.39
N ALA A 125 -0.30 -20.65 4.79
CA ALA A 125 -0.23 -22.07 5.14
C ALA A 125 0.16 -22.26 6.63
N GLN A 126 1.12 -21.50 7.13
CA GLN A 126 1.51 -21.55 8.53
C GLN A 126 0.36 -21.17 9.46
N ARG A 127 -0.37 -20.10 9.17
CA ARG A 127 -1.53 -19.67 9.94
C ARG A 127 -2.64 -20.72 9.94
N LEU A 128 -2.94 -21.28 8.76
CA LEU A 128 -3.98 -22.31 8.65
C LEU A 128 -3.59 -23.60 9.37
N ASN A 129 -2.31 -24.00 9.34
CA ASN A 129 -1.84 -25.20 10.04
C ASN A 129 -1.80 -25.04 11.56
N THR A 130 -1.52 -23.85 12.10
CA THR A 130 -1.53 -23.59 13.55
C THR A 130 -2.93 -23.67 14.15
N HIS A 131 -3.98 -23.43 13.39
CA HIS A 131 -5.37 -23.61 13.85
C HIS A 131 -5.83 -25.08 13.94
N VAL A 132 -5.04 -26.03 13.41
CA VAL A 132 -5.35 -27.46 13.43
C VAL A 132 -4.88 -28.15 14.73
N VAL A 133 -4.08 -27.45 15.55
CA VAL A 133 -3.55 -27.98 16.83
C VAL A 133 -4.53 -27.67 17.97
N GLY A 134 -5.57 -28.47 18.11
CA GLY A 134 -6.51 -28.41 19.23
C GLY A 134 -7.45 -29.61 19.24
N TYR A 135 -8.06 -29.90 20.39
CA TYR A 135 -8.93 -31.08 20.65
C TYR A 135 -10.15 -31.20 19.71
N ASN A 136 -10.44 -30.18 18.90
CA ASN A 136 -11.50 -30.15 17.89
C ASN A 136 -11.00 -30.31 16.44
N ALA A 137 -9.75 -30.71 16.22
CA ALA A 137 -9.13 -30.84 14.91
C ALA A 137 -9.81 -31.87 13.96
N VAL A 138 -10.64 -32.76 14.50
CA VAL A 138 -11.25 -33.88 13.76
C VAL A 138 -12.59 -33.49 13.10
N ARG A 139 -13.21 -32.35 13.44
CA ARG A 139 -14.56 -32.01 12.98
C ARG A 139 -14.67 -30.94 11.87
N ASN A 140 -13.60 -30.21 11.57
CA ASN A 140 -13.62 -29.13 10.56
C ASN A 140 -12.40 -29.14 9.63
N THR A 141 -12.04 -30.27 9.07
CA THR A 141 -11.26 -30.34 7.84
C THR A 141 -12.17 -29.98 6.67
N ALA A 142 -12.68 -28.76 6.62
CA ALA A 142 -12.94 -28.13 5.34
C ALA A 142 -11.63 -28.27 4.56
N THR A 143 -11.67 -29.01 3.46
CA THR A 143 -10.49 -29.32 2.65
C THR A 143 -9.89 -28.01 2.17
N ILE A 144 -8.84 -27.55 2.87
CA ILE A 144 -8.09 -26.35 2.49
C ILE A 144 -7.56 -26.65 1.08
N ASP A 145 -7.97 -25.87 0.12
CA ASP A 145 -7.44 -25.96 -1.24
C ASP A 145 -5.98 -25.43 -1.23
N LYS A 146 -5.04 -26.38 -1.18
CA LYS A 146 -3.62 -26.09 -1.21
C LYS A 146 -3.14 -25.54 -2.56
N LYS A 147 -3.93 -25.63 -3.62
CA LYS A 147 -3.56 -25.11 -4.94
C LYS A 147 -3.82 -23.62 -5.08
N ASN A 148 -4.77 -23.08 -4.31
CA ASN A 148 -5.06 -21.66 -4.31
C ASN A 148 -5.14 -21.14 -2.87
N LEU A 149 -3.96 -20.96 -2.23
CA LEU A 149 -3.88 -20.46 -0.85
C LEU A 149 -4.25 -18.98 -0.75
N MET A 150 -4.13 -18.22 -1.85
CA MET A 150 -4.43 -16.78 -1.87
C MET A 150 -5.89 -16.48 -1.52
N GLN A 151 -6.83 -17.38 -1.80
CA GLN A 151 -8.23 -17.21 -1.41
C GLN A 151 -8.45 -17.09 0.10
N TYR A 152 -7.49 -17.56 0.90
CA TYR A 152 -7.54 -17.50 2.37
C TYR A 152 -6.73 -16.33 2.95
N ILE A 153 -6.27 -15.39 2.11
CA ILE A 153 -5.47 -14.25 2.57
C ILE A 153 -6.23 -13.45 3.63
N ALA A 154 -5.53 -13.04 4.66
CA ALA A 154 -6.07 -12.28 5.78
C ALA A 154 -5.11 -11.16 6.19
N PRO A 155 -5.59 -10.10 6.86
CA PRO A 155 -4.75 -8.99 7.33
C PRO A 155 -3.54 -9.45 8.16
N GLN A 156 -3.66 -10.54 8.90
CA GLN A 156 -2.58 -11.12 9.69
C GLN A 156 -1.41 -11.64 8.84
N ASP A 157 -1.69 -12.10 7.62
CA ASP A 157 -0.67 -12.59 6.70
C ASP A 157 0.14 -11.41 6.15
N LEU A 158 -0.51 -10.29 5.83
CA LEU A 158 0.14 -9.05 5.42
C LEU A 158 1.04 -8.48 6.52
N LYS A 159 0.55 -8.50 7.78
CA LYS A 159 1.36 -8.12 8.94
C LYS A 159 2.59 -9.02 9.09
N SER A 160 2.41 -10.35 8.97
CA SER A 160 3.51 -11.32 9.04
C SER A 160 4.48 -11.20 7.85
N PHE A 161 4.02 -10.64 6.73
CA PHE A 161 4.84 -10.37 5.56
C PHE A 161 5.73 -9.14 5.76
N GLY A 162 5.28 -8.14 6.55
CA GLY A 162 6.07 -6.96 6.90
C GLY A 162 5.37 -5.62 6.66
N LEU A 163 4.07 -5.62 6.33
CA LEU A 163 3.30 -4.38 6.33
C LEU A 163 2.94 -3.97 7.75
N ILE A 164 3.01 -2.67 8.04
CA ILE A 164 2.65 -2.15 9.36
C ILE A 164 1.14 -2.23 9.59
N PRO A 165 0.69 -2.52 10.82
CA PRO A 165 -0.73 -2.67 11.14
C PRO A 165 -1.57 -1.44 10.79
N GLU A 166 -0.99 -0.26 10.88
CA GLU A 166 -1.64 1.02 10.61
C GLU A 166 -2.07 1.13 9.14
N ILE A 167 -1.18 0.75 8.19
CA ILE A 167 -1.52 0.71 6.75
C ILE A 167 -2.62 -0.32 6.49
N ILE A 168 -2.48 -1.51 7.06
CA ILE A 168 -3.48 -2.58 6.89
C ILE A 168 -4.85 -2.11 7.38
N GLY A 169 -4.89 -1.38 8.51
CA GLY A 169 -6.13 -0.82 9.05
C GLY A 169 -6.77 0.27 8.19
N ARG A 170 -5.98 0.95 7.34
CA ARG A 170 -6.46 1.99 6.41
C ARG A 170 -6.86 1.45 5.04
N LEU A 171 -6.51 0.20 4.74
CA LEU A 171 -6.87 -0.53 3.53
C LEU A 171 -7.80 -1.70 3.87
N PRO A 172 -9.06 -1.45 4.25
CA PRO A 172 -9.93 -2.46 4.84
C PRO A 172 -10.42 -3.50 3.83
N VAL A 173 -10.36 -3.20 2.54
CA VAL A 173 -10.77 -4.14 1.48
C VAL A 173 -9.55 -4.90 1.00
N LEU A 174 -9.53 -6.20 1.27
CA LEU A 174 -8.47 -7.12 0.85
C LEU A 174 -9.03 -8.08 -0.21
N THR A 175 -8.33 -8.18 -1.33
CA THR A 175 -8.68 -9.08 -2.42
C THR A 175 -7.43 -9.69 -3.05
N TYR A 176 -7.62 -10.68 -3.90
CA TYR A 176 -6.56 -11.35 -4.64
C TYR A 176 -6.99 -11.57 -6.10
N LEU A 177 -6.01 -11.78 -6.97
CA LEU A 177 -6.23 -12.12 -8.36
C LEU A 177 -5.91 -13.60 -8.57
N ASN A 178 -6.76 -14.30 -9.31
CA ASN A 178 -6.47 -15.64 -9.75
C ASN A 178 -5.41 -15.63 -10.87
N PRO A 179 -4.60 -16.71 -11.00
CA PRO A 179 -3.76 -16.89 -12.17
C PRO A 179 -4.57 -16.80 -13.45
N LEU A 180 -3.97 -16.19 -14.47
CA LEU A 180 -4.61 -16.11 -15.79
C LEU A 180 -4.54 -17.48 -16.45
N ASP A 181 -5.68 -18.04 -16.81
CA ASP A 181 -5.77 -19.24 -17.66
C ASP A 181 -5.65 -18.84 -19.14
N ARG A 182 -5.03 -19.71 -19.93
CA ARG A 182 -5.07 -19.59 -21.39
C ARG A 182 -6.46 -20.04 -21.86
N ASN A 183 -7.36 -19.12 -22.10
CA ASN A 183 -8.55 -19.31 -22.93
C ASN A 183 -8.38 -18.55 -24.23
#